data_6c442d079108c4841a20e8f3af614e16
#
_entry.id   6c442d079108c4841a20e8f3af614e16
#
_cell.length_a   1.000
_cell.length_b   1.000
_cell.length_c   1.000
_cell.angle_alpha   90.00
_cell.angle_beta   90.00
_cell.angle_gamma   90.00
#
_symmetry.space_group_name_H-M   'P 1'
#
loop_
_entity.id
_entity.type
_entity.pdbx_description
1 polymer ?
#
loop_
_entity_poly.entity_id
_entity_poly.type
_entity_poly.pdbx_seq_one_letter_code
_entity_poly.pdbx_strand_id
1 'polypeptide(L)'
;MQRKVLYGVLLAAPFIGAYPVFVMKVLAFALFAAAFNLLIGYTGLLSFGHAMFLATAGYATGYSMQTLGFTPELGVLVGTVAATLLGLVVGLFAIRRQGIYFAMITLAFAQMVYFIYLQAPFTHGEDGLQGVPRGRLFGLLDLSNDVALYYVVLAVVVAACAFIVRVVHSPFGQVLVAIKENEARAISLGYDTDRFKLLAFILSAALAGLAGSLKVLVLGFETLSDAYWTMSGLVVLMTLVGGMGTLFGPLLGAALIVALEDRLGDIGEWLASTTGVAWFHSLGESATIVTGLIFIACVLAFRRGIVGEMVARIKPLRATS
;
A
#
# COMPACT_ATOMS: atom_id res chain seq x y z
N MET A 1 -6.77 -23.47 -8.27
CA MET A 1 -7.95 -23.54 -7.38
C MET A 1 -7.98 -22.34 -6.41
N GLN A 2 -6.91 -22.00 -5.73
CA GLN A 2 -6.84 -20.89 -4.74
C GLN A 2 -7.25 -19.51 -5.28
N ARG A 3 -6.88 -19.14 -6.52
CA ARG A 3 -7.26 -17.83 -7.12
C ARG A 3 -8.77 -17.68 -7.31
N LYS A 4 -9.46 -18.76 -7.74
CA LYS A 4 -10.92 -18.73 -7.96
C LYS A 4 -11.70 -18.59 -6.65
N VAL A 5 -11.20 -19.23 -5.58
CA VAL A 5 -11.81 -19.13 -4.24
C VAL A 5 -11.64 -17.72 -3.67
N LEU A 6 -10.46 -17.13 -3.79
CA LEU A 6 -10.21 -15.75 -3.34
C LEU A 6 -11.12 -14.74 -4.06
N TYR A 7 -11.24 -14.83 -5.39
CA TYR A 7 -12.14 -13.95 -6.14
C TYR A 7 -13.62 -14.18 -5.77
N GLY A 8 -14.02 -15.43 -5.53
CA GLY A 8 -15.38 -15.75 -5.08
C GLY A 8 -15.69 -15.16 -3.71
N VAL A 9 -14.77 -15.26 -2.76
CA VAL A 9 -14.93 -14.67 -1.42
C VAL A 9 -14.99 -13.13 -1.50
N LEU A 10 -14.12 -12.50 -2.28
CA LEU A 10 -14.14 -11.05 -2.47
C LEU A 10 -15.42 -10.56 -3.15
N LEU A 11 -15.94 -11.29 -4.15
CA LEU A 11 -17.21 -10.94 -4.80
C LEU A 11 -18.41 -11.08 -3.86
N ALA A 12 -18.38 -12.05 -2.95
CA ALA A 12 -19.45 -12.32 -2.01
C ALA A 12 -19.35 -11.52 -0.70
N ALA A 13 -18.23 -10.83 -0.44
CA ALA A 13 -17.98 -10.16 0.83
C ALA A 13 -19.08 -9.19 1.31
N PRO A 14 -19.71 -8.35 0.45
CA PRO A 14 -20.80 -7.48 0.86
C PRO A 14 -22.07 -8.24 1.33
N PHE A 15 -22.24 -9.48 0.86
CA PHE A 15 -23.41 -10.32 1.18
C PHE A 15 -23.19 -11.20 2.41
N ILE A 16 -21.94 -11.40 2.85
CA ILE A 16 -21.58 -12.23 4.01
C ILE A 16 -21.61 -11.40 5.33
N GLY A 17 -22.07 -10.13 5.27
CA GLY A 17 -22.14 -9.28 6.45
C GLY A 17 -20.82 -8.55 6.81
N ALA A 18 -19.84 -8.59 5.92
CA ALA A 18 -18.63 -7.77 6.08
C ALA A 18 -18.97 -6.29 5.83
N TYR A 19 -18.56 -5.40 6.74
CA TYR A 19 -18.78 -3.96 6.58
C TYR A 19 -18.04 -3.45 5.32
N PRO A 20 -18.77 -2.97 4.28
CA PRO A 20 -18.17 -2.73 2.97
C PRO A 20 -17.01 -1.73 3.00
N VAL A 21 -17.11 -0.67 3.81
CA VAL A 21 -16.07 0.37 3.93
C VAL A 21 -14.77 -0.22 4.50
N PHE A 22 -14.86 -1.14 5.46
CA PHE A 22 -13.70 -1.82 6.02
C PHE A 22 -12.99 -2.67 4.96
N VAL A 23 -13.73 -3.44 4.19
CA VAL A 23 -13.13 -4.28 3.13
C VAL A 23 -12.50 -3.42 2.04
N MET A 24 -13.14 -2.30 1.67
CA MET A 24 -12.56 -1.34 0.72
C MET A 24 -11.28 -0.70 1.26
N LYS A 25 -11.23 -0.34 2.55
CA LYS A 25 -10.00 0.12 3.22
C LYS A 25 -8.89 -0.92 3.11
N VAL A 26 -9.20 -2.18 3.43
CA VAL A 26 -8.25 -3.30 3.29
C VAL A 26 -7.75 -3.43 1.85
N LEU A 27 -8.64 -3.32 0.85
CA LEU A 27 -8.26 -3.40 -0.57
C LEU A 27 -7.33 -2.26 -1.00
N ALA A 28 -7.58 -1.03 -0.55
CA ALA A 28 -6.71 0.11 -0.83
C ALA A 28 -5.30 -0.09 -0.22
N PHE A 29 -5.21 -0.50 1.03
CA PHE A 29 -3.93 -0.80 1.68
C PHE A 29 -3.25 -2.05 1.08
N ALA A 30 -4.01 -3.04 0.63
CA ALA A 30 -3.47 -4.19 -0.09
C ALA A 30 -2.81 -3.79 -1.41
N LEU A 31 -3.42 -2.85 -2.15
CA LEU A 31 -2.81 -2.28 -3.34
C LEU A 31 -1.55 -1.47 -2.99
N PHE A 32 -1.59 -0.67 -1.91
CA PHE A 32 -0.43 0.07 -1.42
C PHE A 32 0.74 -0.86 -1.07
N ALA A 33 0.48 -1.94 -0.35
CA ALA A 33 1.49 -2.96 -0.02
C ALA A 33 2.00 -3.70 -1.27
N ALA A 34 1.14 -3.99 -2.24
CA ALA A 34 1.54 -4.61 -3.51
C ALA A 34 2.40 -3.67 -4.36
N ALA A 35 2.10 -2.36 -4.37
CA ALA A 35 2.90 -1.32 -5.01
C ALA A 35 4.31 -1.23 -4.39
N PHE A 36 4.38 -1.23 -3.06
CA PHE A 36 5.66 -1.25 -2.33
C PHE A 36 6.44 -2.54 -2.58
N ASN A 37 5.77 -3.69 -2.63
CA ASN A 37 6.40 -4.97 -2.92
C ASN A 37 6.99 -5.04 -4.33
N LEU A 38 6.42 -4.33 -5.31
CA LEU A 38 7.01 -4.22 -6.64
C LEU A 38 8.43 -3.64 -6.55
N LEU A 39 8.66 -2.70 -5.65
CA LEU A 39 9.97 -2.10 -5.45
C LEU A 39 10.86 -2.99 -4.58
N ILE A 40 10.52 -3.24 -3.32
CA ILE A 40 11.39 -4.00 -2.41
C ILE A 40 11.49 -5.47 -2.80
N GLY A 41 10.38 -6.07 -3.24
CA GLY A 41 10.30 -7.49 -3.55
C GLY A 41 11.06 -7.89 -4.80
N TYR A 42 11.08 -7.04 -5.81
CA TYR A 42 11.64 -7.37 -7.13
C TYR A 42 12.89 -6.56 -7.49
N THR A 43 13.09 -5.36 -6.94
CA THR A 43 14.33 -4.59 -7.16
C THR A 43 15.27 -4.57 -5.98
N GLY A 44 14.81 -4.95 -4.78
CA GLY A 44 15.59 -4.88 -3.56
C GLY A 44 15.74 -3.48 -2.97
N LEU A 45 15.04 -2.48 -3.52
CA LEU A 45 15.12 -1.09 -3.05
C LEU A 45 14.13 -0.85 -1.91
N LEU A 46 14.65 -0.60 -0.70
CA LEU A 46 13.84 -0.26 0.48
C LEU A 46 13.62 1.25 0.52
N SER A 47 12.39 1.69 0.29
CA SER A 47 12.00 3.10 0.33
C SER A 47 11.17 3.41 1.58
N PHE A 48 11.59 4.39 2.37
CA PHE A 48 10.80 4.95 3.47
C PHE A 48 9.97 6.18 3.03
N GLY A 49 9.82 6.37 1.73
CA GLY A 49 9.10 7.49 1.15
C GLY A 49 7.72 7.18 0.58
N HIS A 50 7.23 5.94 0.65
CA HIS A 50 5.98 5.56 -0.02
C HIS A 50 4.75 6.27 0.53
N ALA A 51 4.76 6.70 1.80
CA ALA A 51 3.73 7.53 2.40
C ALA A 51 3.48 8.82 1.61
N MET A 52 4.55 9.47 1.10
CA MET A 52 4.38 10.71 0.32
C MET A 52 3.58 10.49 -0.97
N PHE A 53 3.71 9.34 -1.64
CA PHE A 53 2.95 9.05 -2.86
C PHE A 53 1.48 8.78 -2.56
N LEU A 54 1.22 8.02 -1.48
CA LEU A 54 -0.14 7.76 -0.99
C LEU A 54 -0.85 9.08 -0.68
N ALA A 55 -0.24 9.91 0.18
CA ALA A 55 -0.81 11.17 0.63
C ALA A 55 -0.92 12.20 -0.51
N THR A 56 0.10 12.33 -1.38
CA THR A 56 0.03 13.23 -2.52
C THR A 56 -1.16 12.93 -3.42
N ALA A 57 -1.38 11.65 -3.71
CA ALA A 57 -2.54 11.25 -4.50
C ALA A 57 -3.85 11.50 -3.75
N GLY A 58 -3.88 11.22 -2.45
CA GLY A 58 -5.04 11.47 -1.59
C GLY A 58 -5.43 12.94 -1.57
N TYR A 59 -4.48 13.83 -1.26
CA TYR A 59 -4.72 15.27 -1.27
C TYR A 59 -5.10 15.81 -2.64
N ALA A 60 -4.40 15.39 -3.72
CA ALA A 60 -4.71 15.84 -5.08
C ALA A 60 -6.08 15.36 -5.53
N THR A 61 -6.47 14.12 -5.22
CA THR A 61 -7.81 13.57 -5.50
C THR A 61 -8.87 14.33 -4.71
N GLY A 62 -8.69 14.43 -3.38
CA GLY A 62 -9.65 15.10 -2.49
C GLY A 62 -9.87 16.55 -2.88
N TYR A 63 -8.79 17.30 -3.07
CA TYR A 63 -8.86 18.71 -3.48
C TYR A 63 -9.52 18.90 -4.85
N SER A 64 -9.16 18.08 -5.84
CA SER A 64 -9.76 18.18 -7.19
C SER A 64 -11.26 17.88 -7.19
N MET A 65 -11.72 16.93 -6.37
CA MET A 65 -13.13 16.60 -6.28
C MET A 65 -13.91 17.63 -5.45
N GLN A 66 -13.34 18.11 -4.35
CA GLN A 66 -14.02 19.01 -3.41
C GLN A 66 -14.04 20.46 -3.91
N THR A 67 -12.90 20.97 -4.42
CA THR A 67 -12.75 22.39 -4.79
C THR A 67 -12.98 22.62 -6.27
N LEU A 68 -12.49 21.73 -7.15
CA LEU A 68 -12.65 21.88 -8.60
C LEU A 68 -13.91 21.20 -9.14
N GLY A 69 -14.63 20.43 -8.31
CA GLY A 69 -15.86 19.75 -8.71
C GLY A 69 -15.63 18.62 -9.73
N PHE A 70 -14.43 18.03 -9.77
CA PHE A 70 -14.12 16.95 -10.69
C PHE A 70 -14.90 15.67 -10.35
N THR A 71 -15.21 14.92 -11.40
CA THR A 71 -15.79 13.60 -11.24
C THR A 71 -14.78 12.62 -10.61
N PRO A 72 -15.24 11.54 -9.94
CA PRO A 72 -14.33 10.61 -9.22
C PRO A 72 -13.23 10.03 -10.11
N GLU A 73 -13.54 9.70 -11.37
CA GLU A 73 -12.55 9.19 -12.34
C GLU A 73 -11.45 10.19 -12.64
N LEU A 74 -11.82 11.47 -12.81
CA LEU A 74 -10.86 12.55 -13.05
C LEU A 74 -10.05 12.83 -11.76
N GLY A 75 -10.70 12.81 -10.60
CA GLY A 75 -10.03 12.97 -9.32
C GLY A 75 -8.96 11.90 -9.09
N VAL A 76 -9.32 10.62 -9.27
CA VAL A 76 -8.38 9.50 -9.16
C VAL A 76 -7.23 9.60 -10.17
N LEU A 77 -7.54 10.03 -11.41
CA LEU A 77 -6.52 10.23 -12.43
C LEU A 77 -5.53 11.34 -12.02
N VAL A 78 -6.04 12.49 -11.57
CA VAL A 78 -5.21 13.63 -11.12
C VAL A 78 -4.32 13.21 -9.96
N GLY A 79 -4.86 12.53 -8.96
CA GLY A 79 -4.09 12.03 -7.82
C GLY A 79 -3.00 11.04 -8.23
N THR A 80 -3.35 10.07 -9.06
CA THR A 80 -2.38 9.08 -9.56
C THR A 80 -1.27 9.73 -10.39
N VAL A 81 -1.61 10.69 -11.26
CA VAL A 81 -0.62 11.43 -12.05
C VAL A 81 0.27 12.28 -11.15
N ALA A 82 -0.28 12.98 -10.15
CA ALA A 82 0.49 13.77 -9.19
C ALA A 82 1.52 12.91 -8.44
N ALA A 83 1.12 11.75 -7.93
CA ALA A 83 2.03 10.80 -7.29
C ALA A 83 3.09 10.24 -8.25
N THR A 84 2.72 9.99 -9.50
CA THR A 84 3.65 9.50 -10.53
C THR A 84 4.72 10.54 -10.86
N LEU A 85 4.31 11.81 -11.01
CA LEU A 85 5.24 12.93 -11.25
C LEU A 85 6.16 13.15 -10.05
N LEU A 86 5.63 13.10 -8.83
CA LEU A 86 6.46 13.14 -7.63
C LEU A 86 7.43 11.96 -7.59
N GLY A 87 6.98 10.75 -7.95
CA GLY A 87 7.81 9.57 -8.07
C GLY A 87 8.93 9.72 -9.09
N LEU A 88 8.66 10.36 -10.23
CA LEU A 88 9.67 10.68 -11.22
C LEU A 88 10.72 11.64 -10.64
N VAL A 89 10.29 12.73 -10.03
CA VAL A 89 11.20 13.74 -9.45
C VAL A 89 12.08 13.11 -8.38
N VAL A 90 11.49 12.46 -7.39
CA VAL A 90 12.23 11.82 -6.29
C VAL A 90 13.13 10.69 -6.82
N GLY A 91 12.65 9.90 -7.77
CA GLY A 91 13.39 8.80 -8.37
C GLY A 91 14.67 9.27 -9.06
N LEU A 92 14.63 10.37 -9.80
CA LEU A 92 15.82 10.94 -10.47
C LEU A 92 16.96 11.29 -9.48
N PHE A 93 16.62 11.67 -8.26
CA PHE A 93 17.60 11.97 -7.21
C PHE A 93 18.00 10.73 -6.41
N ALA A 94 17.03 9.86 -6.08
CA ALA A 94 17.24 8.76 -5.14
C ALA A 94 17.93 7.54 -5.79
N ILE A 95 17.61 7.21 -7.05
CA ILE A 95 18.05 5.97 -7.71
C ILE A 95 19.58 5.85 -7.83
N ARG A 96 20.28 6.97 -7.89
CA ARG A 96 21.76 7.00 -7.99
C ARG A 96 22.44 6.48 -6.71
N ARG A 97 21.70 6.24 -5.65
CA ARG A 97 22.21 5.73 -4.37
C ARG A 97 21.61 4.36 -4.07
N GLN A 98 22.34 3.56 -3.33
CA GLN A 98 21.97 2.17 -3.03
C GLN A 98 21.88 1.93 -1.53
N GLY A 99 21.18 0.87 -1.14
CA GLY A 99 21.09 0.41 0.23
C GLY A 99 20.49 1.47 1.16
N ILE A 100 21.14 1.71 2.29
CA ILE A 100 20.66 2.63 3.33
C ILE A 100 20.60 4.08 2.85
N TYR A 101 21.47 4.50 1.95
CA TYR A 101 21.47 5.87 1.41
C TYR A 101 20.21 6.15 0.59
N PHE A 102 19.74 5.18 -0.19
CA PHE A 102 18.47 5.28 -0.92
C PHE A 102 17.29 5.42 0.06
N ALA A 103 17.27 4.61 1.12
CA ALA A 103 16.25 4.66 2.15
C ALA A 103 16.21 6.02 2.87
N MET A 104 17.39 6.57 3.22
CA MET A 104 17.49 7.89 3.88
C MET A 104 17.05 9.03 2.96
N ILE A 105 17.41 9.01 1.68
CA ILE A 105 17.00 10.04 0.71
C ILE A 105 15.47 10.02 0.54
N THR A 106 14.87 8.85 0.36
CA THR A 106 13.42 8.74 0.22
C THR A 106 12.69 9.16 1.49
N LEU A 107 13.25 8.89 2.68
CA LEU A 107 12.73 9.40 3.96
C LEU A 107 12.79 10.92 4.03
N ALA A 108 13.92 11.52 3.62
CA ALA A 108 14.09 12.99 3.64
C ALA A 108 13.06 13.67 2.71
N PHE A 109 12.83 13.13 1.51
CA PHE A 109 11.78 13.63 0.61
C PHE A 109 10.38 13.46 1.21
N ALA A 110 10.10 12.33 1.89
CA ALA A 110 8.82 12.13 2.55
C ALA A 110 8.57 13.19 3.64
N GLN A 111 9.59 13.48 4.45
CA GLN A 111 9.50 14.52 5.48
C GLN A 111 9.34 15.92 4.86
N MET A 112 10.02 16.21 3.77
CA MET A 112 9.85 17.47 3.04
C MET A 112 8.40 17.62 2.54
N VAL A 113 7.83 16.59 1.93
CA VAL A 113 6.43 16.61 1.46
C VAL A 113 5.45 16.73 2.63
N TYR A 114 5.70 16.04 3.73
CA TYR A 114 4.92 16.17 4.97
C TYR A 114 4.88 17.62 5.45
N PHE A 115 6.03 18.30 5.55
CA PHE A 115 6.09 19.71 5.98
C PHE A 115 5.43 20.66 4.99
N ILE A 116 5.49 20.36 3.68
CA ILE A 116 4.73 21.13 2.68
C ILE A 116 3.23 21.01 2.95
N TYR A 117 2.72 19.81 3.21
CA TYR A 117 1.30 19.61 3.49
C TYR A 117 0.86 20.18 4.83
N LEU A 118 1.73 20.19 5.84
CA LEU A 118 1.47 20.84 7.12
C LEU A 118 1.22 22.33 6.97
N GLN A 119 1.93 23.01 6.04
CA GLN A 119 1.88 24.45 5.87
C GLN A 119 1.00 24.91 4.71
N ALA A 120 0.62 24.01 3.80
CA ALA A 120 -0.14 24.37 2.62
C ALA A 120 -1.62 24.70 2.98
N PRO A 121 -2.16 25.86 2.53
CA PRO A 121 -3.54 26.23 2.87
C PRO A 121 -4.59 25.24 2.33
N PHE A 122 -4.31 24.58 1.19
CA PHE A 122 -5.26 23.68 0.54
C PHE A 122 -5.42 22.31 1.22
N THR A 123 -4.50 21.96 2.12
CA THR A 123 -4.53 20.72 2.88
C THR A 123 -5.22 20.86 4.23
N HIS A 124 -5.50 22.09 4.66
CA HIS A 124 -5.99 22.46 5.99
C HIS A 124 -5.04 22.05 7.15
N GLY A 125 -3.76 21.84 6.86
CA GLY A 125 -2.73 21.53 7.86
C GLY A 125 -3.01 20.24 8.62
N GLU A 126 -3.07 20.31 9.95
CA GLU A 126 -3.28 19.16 10.84
C GLU A 126 -4.69 18.55 10.72
N ASP A 127 -5.71 19.34 10.38
CA ASP A 127 -7.09 18.88 10.23
C ASP A 127 -7.26 17.97 8.99
N GLY A 128 -6.41 18.15 7.99
CA GLY A 128 -6.50 17.42 6.73
C GLY A 128 -7.73 17.78 5.90
N LEU A 129 -7.91 17.10 4.77
CA LEU A 129 -9.09 17.23 3.93
C LEU A 129 -10.21 16.34 4.46
N GLN A 130 -11.37 16.95 4.79
CA GLN A 130 -12.55 16.27 5.30
C GLN A 130 -13.73 16.46 4.34
N GLY A 131 -14.64 15.48 4.29
CA GLY A 131 -15.89 15.61 3.55
C GLY A 131 -15.71 15.57 2.02
N VAL A 132 -14.77 14.77 1.53
CA VAL A 132 -14.59 14.56 0.08
C VAL A 132 -15.82 13.84 -0.48
N PRO A 133 -16.53 14.44 -1.48
CA PRO A 133 -17.73 13.83 -2.04
C PRO A 133 -17.39 12.60 -2.88
N ARG A 134 -18.20 11.55 -2.78
CA ARG A 134 -18.00 10.33 -3.60
C ARG A 134 -18.42 10.50 -5.05
N GLY A 135 -19.37 11.41 -5.33
CA GLY A 135 -19.81 11.76 -6.67
C GLY A 135 -20.45 10.62 -7.47
N ARG A 136 -20.56 10.83 -8.81
CA ARG A 136 -21.08 9.83 -9.74
C ARG A 136 -20.01 9.47 -10.77
N LEU A 137 -19.72 8.18 -10.87
CA LEU A 137 -18.77 7.66 -11.85
C LEU A 137 -19.37 7.76 -13.26
N PHE A 138 -18.70 8.45 -14.18
CA PHE A 138 -19.16 8.74 -15.55
C PHE A 138 -20.58 9.32 -15.62
N GLY A 139 -21.08 9.94 -14.53
CA GLY A 139 -22.45 10.46 -14.46
C GLY A 139 -23.55 9.39 -14.36
N LEU A 140 -23.20 8.10 -14.39
CA LEU A 140 -24.15 6.97 -14.43
C LEU A 140 -24.25 6.22 -13.09
N LEU A 141 -23.12 5.90 -12.47
CA LEU A 141 -23.06 5.12 -11.23
C LEU A 141 -22.89 6.04 -10.03
N ASP A 142 -23.88 6.05 -9.14
CA ASP A 142 -23.80 6.79 -7.89
C ASP A 142 -22.92 6.04 -6.88
N LEU A 143 -21.77 6.63 -6.55
CA LEU A 143 -20.81 6.08 -5.59
C LEU A 143 -21.18 6.38 -4.13
N SER A 144 -22.28 7.08 -3.87
CA SER A 144 -22.83 7.23 -2.52
C SER A 144 -23.32 5.88 -1.96
N ASN A 145 -23.66 4.94 -2.83
CA ASN A 145 -24.00 3.57 -2.46
C ASN A 145 -22.70 2.77 -2.19
N ASP A 146 -22.52 2.31 -0.95
CA ASP A 146 -21.33 1.55 -0.52
C ASP A 146 -21.10 0.28 -1.35
N VAL A 147 -22.15 -0.38 -1.81
CA VAL A 147 -22.04 -1.60 -2.64
C VAL A 147 -21.52 -1.26 -4.03
N ALA A 148 -22.02 -0.19 -4.65
CA ALA A 148 -21.55 0.27 -5.95
C ALA A 148 -20.07 0.68 -5.88
N LEU A 149 -19.71 1.47 -4.86
CA LEU A 149 -18.33 1.88 -4.60
C LEU A 149 -17.42 0.67 -4.38
N TYR A 150 -17.89 -0.34 -3.61
CA TYR A 150 -17.14 -1.56 -3.37
C TYR A 150 -16.74 -2.27 -4.67
N TYR A 151 -17.67 -2.48 -5.58
CA TYR A 151 -17.36 -3.15 -6.84
C TYR A 151 -16.44 -2.35 -7.74
N VAL A 152 -16.55 -1.01 -7.72
CA VAL A 152 -15.62 -0.14 -8.45
C VAL A 152 -14.20 -0.26 -7.87
N VAL A 153 -14.05 -0.12 -6.56
CA VAL A 153 -12.75 -0.27 -5.87
C VAL A 153 -12.17 -1.67 -6.12
N LEU A 154 -12.98 -2.72 -5.98
CA LEU A 154 -12.55 -4.09 -6.26
C LEU A 154 -12.05 -4.26 -7.70
N ALA A 155 -12.80 -3.74 -8.68
CA ALA A 155 -12.41 -3.82 -10.10
C ALA A 155 -11.08 -3.11 -10.36
N VAL A 156 -10.88 -1.92 -9.81
CA VAL A 156 -9.63 -1.16 -9.95
C VAL A 156 -8.46 -1.88 -9.28
N VAL A 157 -8.65 -2.39 -8.05
CA VAL A 157 -7.59 -3.12 -7.33
C VAL A 157 -7.22 -4.42 -8.05
N VAL A 158 -8.22 -5.18 -8.54
CA VAL A 158 -7.96 -6.41 -9.33
C VAL A 158 -7.23 -6.08 -10.62
N ALA A 159 -7.62 -5.02 -11.34
CA ALA A 159 -6.93 -4.58 -12.55
C ALA A 159 -5.48 -4.16 -12.25
N ALA A 160 -5.25 -3.40 -11.19
CA ALA A 160 -3.92 -2.99 -10.75
C ALA A 160 -3.05 -4.20 -10.34
N CYS A 161 -3.61 -5.16 -9.60
CA CYS A 161 -2.92 -6.41 -9.27
C CYS A 161 -2.60 -7.25 -10.52
N ALA A 162 -3.51 -7.33 -11.49
CA ALA A 162 -3.26 -8.00 -12.76
C ALA A 162 -2.14 -7.30 -13.55
N PHE A 163 -2.11 -5.98 -13.53
CA PHE A 163 -1.03 -5.19 -14.11
C PHE A 163 0.32 -5.50 -13.44
N ILE A 164 0.38 -5.52 -12.09
CA ILE A 164 1.60 -5.89 -11.35
C ILE A 164 2.07 -7.29 -11.75
N VAL A 165 1.15 -8.26 -11.80
CA VAL A 165 1.47 -9.64 -12.22
C VAL A 165 2.08 -9.66 -13.62
N ARG A 166 1.52 -8.89 -14.55
CA ARG A 166 2.03 -8.81 -15.92
C ARG A 166 3.40 -8.15 -15.98
N VAL A 167 3.63 -7.08 -15.23
CA VAL A 167 4.93 -6.39 -15.12
C VAL A 167 6.00 -7.33 -14.58
N VAL A 168 5.71 -8.05 -13.50
CA VAL A 168 6.65 -8.96 -12.84
C VAL A 168 7.04 -10.14 -13.74
N HIS A 169 6.10 -10.66 -14.53
CA HIS A 169 6.37 -11.79 -15.45
C HIS A 169 6.86 -11.34 -16.84
N SER A 170 7.01 -10.04 -17.08
CA SER A 170 7.57 -9.51 -18.32
C SER A 170 9.11 -9.59 -18.34
N PRO A 171 9.75 -9.40 -19.51
CA PRO A 171 11.20 -9.25 -19.57
C PRO A 171 11.74 -8.14 -18.65
N PHE A 172 10.99 -7.05 -18.49
CA PHE A 172 11.31 -5.98 -17.55
C PHE A 172 11.42 -6.50 -16.11
N GLY A 173 10.41 -7.25 -15.64
CA GLY A 173 10.42 -7.82 -14.29
C GLY A 173 11.58 -8.80 -14.06
N GLN A 174 11.96 -9.56 -15.09
CA GLN A 174 13.10 -10.48 -15.01
C GLN A 174 14.43 -9.74 -14.84
N VAL A 175 14.60 -8.62 -15.55
CA VAL A 175 15.78 -7.75 -15.38
C VAL A 175 15.82 -7.15 -13.98
N LEU A 176 14.67 -6.76 -13.40
CA LEU A 176 14.63 -6.27 -12.03
C LEU A 176 15.10 -7.32 -11.01
N VAL A 177 14.67 -8.57 -11.16
CA VAL A 177 15.13 -9.68 -10.32
C VAL A 177 16.64 -9.91 -10.49
N ALA A 178 17.16 -9.88 -11.71
CA ALA A 178 18.59 -10.01 -11.98
C ALA A 178 19.40 -8.87 -11.31
N ILE A 179 18.91 -7.63 -11.36
CA ILE A 179 19.50 -6.47 -10.67
C ILE A 179 19.51 -6.70 -9.16
N LYS A 180 18.41 -7.18 -8.59
CA LYS A 180 18.29 -7.47 -7.15
C LYS A 180 19.29 -8.55 -6.70
N GLU A 181 19.50 -9.60 -7.52
CA GLU A 181 20.41 -10.70 -7.20
C GLU A 181 21.87 -10.26 -7.31
N ASN A 182 22.25 -9.60 -8.40
CA ASN A 182 23.61 -9.09 -8.60
C ASN A 182 23.64 -7.96 -9.62
N GLU A 183 23.63 -6.73 -9.14
CA GLU A 183 23.63 -5.53 -9.99
C GLU A 183 24.87 -5.41 -10.85
N ALA A 184 26.06 -5.74 -10.30
CA ALA A 184 27.32 -5.68 -11.06
C ALA A 184 27.31 -6.64 -12.27
N ARG A 185 26.68 -7.82 -12.11
CA ARG A 185 26.48 -8.76 -13.22
C ARG A 185 25.51 -8.20 -14.26
N ALA A 186 24.42 -7.57 -13.85
CA ALA A 186 23.47 -6.96 -14.78
C ALA A 186 24.13 -5.86 -15.62
N ILE A 187 24.96 -5.02 -14.99
CA ILE A 187 25.76 -3.99 -15.68
C ILE A 187 26.74 -4.63 -16.68
N SER A 188 27.43 -5.71 -16.29
CA SER A 188 28.37 -6.43 -17.18
C SER A 188 27.70 -7.02 -18.41
N LEU A 189 26.40 -7.36 -18.31
CA LEU A 189 25.58 -7.82 -19.41
C LEU A 189 25.01 -6.69 -20.30
N GLY A 190 25.33 -5.42 -19.97
CA GLY A 190 24.94 -4.25 -20.76
C GLY A 190 23.59 -3.64 -20.38
N TYR A 191 22.99 -4.03 -19.27
CA TYR A 191 21.73 -3.41 -18.81
C TYR A 191 22.00 -2.06 -18.13
N ASP A 192 21.22 -1.04 -18.47
CA ASP A 192 21.20 0.26 -17.78
C ASP A 192 20.34 0.13 -16.49
N THR A 193 20.99 -0.33 -15.42
CA THR A 193 20.30 -0.66 -14.15
C THR A 193 19.59 0.52 -13.55
N ASP A 194 20.11 1.75 -13.70
CA ASP A 194 19.49 2.96 -13.15
C ASP A 194 18.15 3.27 -13.83
N ARG A 195 18.06 3.10 -15.16
CA ARG A 195 16.77 3.27 -15.86
C ARG A 195 15.74 2.24 -15.45
N PHE A 196 16.14 0.97 -15.31
CA PHE A 196 15.23 -0.09 -14.87
C PHE A 196 14.71 0.16 -13.44
N LYS A 197 15.58 0.56 -12.52
CA LYS A 197 15.21 0.93 -11.16
C LYS A 197 14.30 2.15 -11.12
N LEU A 198 14.62 3.19 -11.91
CA LEU A 198 13.80 4.40 -12.02
C LEU A 198 12.38 4.08 -12.50
N LEU A 199 12.25 3.29 -13.55
CA LEU A 199 10.94 2.87 -14.05
C LEU A 199 10.16 2.06 -13.01
N ALA A 200 10.82 1.14 -12.30
CA ALA A 200 10.19 0.37 -11.23
C ALA A 200 9.72 1.29 -10.09
N PHE A 201 10.51 2.30 -9.72
CA PHE A 201 10.17 3.28 -8.70
C PHE A 201 8.95 4.13 -9.10
N ILE A 202 8.92 4.62 -10.35
CA ILE A 202 7.79 5.41 -10.90
C ILE A 202 6.52 4.55 -10.94
N LEU A 203 6.61 3.30 -11.40
CA LEU A 203 5.47 2.37 -11.41
C LEU A 203 4.95 2.10 -10.01
N SER A 204 5.86 1.89 -9.04
CA SER A 204 5.50 1.72 -7.63
C SER A 204 4.83 2.97 -7.07
N ALA A 205 5.35 4.17 -7.36
CA ALA A 205 4.76 5.44 -6.95
C ALA A 205 3.36 5.66 -7.57
N ALA A 206 3.17 5.32 -8.85
CA ALA A 206 1.88 5.41 -9.52
C ALA A 206 0.83 4.50 -8.88
N LEU A 207 1.20 3.25 -8.58
CA LEU A 207 0.31 2.28 -7.92
C LEU A 207 0.01 2.67 -6.46
N ALA A 208 1.01 3.19 -5.73
CA ALA A 208 0.83 3.73 -4.40
C ALA A 208 -0.10 4.96 -4.41
N GLY A 209 0.05 5.82 -5.43
CA GLY A 209 -0.85 6.95 -5.67
C GLY A 209 -2.27 6.51 -5.98
N LEU A 210 -2.44 5.50 -6.82
CA LEU A 210 -3.76 4.92 -7.09
C LEU A 210 -4.41 4.40 -5.80
N ALA A 211 -3.65 3.74 -4.93
CA ALA A 211 -4.13 3.28 -3.63
C ALA A 211 -4.56 4.45 -2.73
N GLY A 212 -3.79 5.56 -2.70
CA GLY A 212 -4.14 6.77 -1.95
C GLY A 212 -5.41 7.43 -2.46
N SER A 213 -5.55 7.56 -3.79
CA SER A 213 -6.76 8.09 -4.41
C SER A 213 -8.01 7.25 -4.08
N LEU A 214 -7.89 5.92 -4.13
CA LEU A 214 -8.98 5.01 -3.74
C LEU A 214 -9.31 5.13 -2.25
N LYS A 215 -8.29 5.26 -1.38
CA LYS A 215 -8.48 5.43 0.06
C LYS A 215 -9.34 6.67 0.37
N VAL A 216 -9.02 7.81 -0.23
CA VAL A 216 -9.77 9.05 -0.04
C VAL A 216 -11.20 8.93 -0.56
N LEU A 217 -11.40 8.30 -1.72
CA LEU A 217 -12.74 8.06 -2.26
C LEU A 217 -13.60 7.19 -1.34
N VAL A 218 -12.99 6.19 -0.68
CA VAL A 218 -13.66 5.28 0.25
C VAL A 218 -13.97 5.95 1.57
N LEU A 219 -12.95 6.59 2.20
CA LEU A 219 -13.06 7.14 3.55
C LEU A 219 -13.69 8.54 3.57
N GLY A 220 -13.63 9.28 2.47
CA GLY A 220 -14.12 10.66 2.38
C GLY A 220 -13.22 11.68 3.05
N PHE A 221 -11.99 11.30 3.43
CA PHE A 221 -11.02 12.19 4.06
C PHE A 221 -9.57 11.78 3.77
N GLU A 222 -8.65 12.74 3.90
CA GLU A 222 -7.20 12.51 3.92
C GLU A 222 -6.59 13.25 5.10
N THR A 223 -5.74 12.56 5.85
CA THR A 223 -5.11 13.12 7.05
C THR A 223 -3.61 13.38 6.85
N LEU A 224 -3.07 14.32 7.60
CA LEU A 224 -1.64 14.60 7.60
C LEU A 224 -0.82 13.38 8.07
N SER A 225 -1.39 12.53 8.92
CA SER A 225 -0.78 11.29 9.39
C SER A 225 -0.45 10.32 8.25
N ASP A 226 -1.21 10.34 7.16
CA ASP A 226 -0.98 9.51 5.98
C ASP A 226 0.28 9.92 5.19
N ALA A 227 0.69 11.18 5.30
CA ALA A 227 1.92 11.69 4.73
C ALA A 227 3.16 11.42 5.62
N TYR A 228 2.95 11.06 6.89
CA TYR A 228 4.03 10.88 7.83
C TYR A 228 4.81 9.58 7.57
N TRP A 229 6.10 9.57 7.87
CA TRP A 229 6.98 8.43 7.59
C TRP A 229 6.54 7.11 8.24
N THR A 230 5.79 7.16 9.34
CA THR A 230 5.25 5.96 10.00
C THR A 230 4.35 5.17 9.09
N MET A 231 3.60 5.82 8.19
CA MET A 231 2.79 5.16 7.16
C MET A 231 3.69 4.37 6.17
N SER A 232 4.89 4.88 5.85
CA SER A 232 5.88 4.10 5.09
C SER A 232 6.38 2.90 5.89
N GLY A 233 6.59 3.04 7.20
CA GLY A 233 6.90 1.94 8.10
C GLY A 233 5.80 0.86 8.10
N LEU A 234 4.54 1.28 8.15
CA LEU A 234 3.39 0.39 8.15
C LEU A 234 3.32 -0.46 6.85
N VAL A 235 3.54 0.13 5.68
CA VAL A 235 3.55 -0.64 4.42
C VAL A 235 4.73 -1.60 4.33
N VAL A 236 5.87 -1.26 4.91
CA VAL A 236 6.99 -2.19 5.08
C VAL A 236 6.55 -3.39 5.91
N LEU A 237 5.89 -3.16 7.06
CA LEU A 237 5.36 -4.22 7.92
C LEU A 237 4.38 -5.12 7.18
N MET A 238 3.39 -4.54 6.49
CA MET A 238 2.41 -5.30 5.68
C MET A 238 3.10 -6.21 4.67
N THR A 239 4.12 -5.70 3.99
CA THR A 239 4.84 -6.44 2.94
C THR A 239 5.74 -7.54 3.52
N LEU A 240 6.42 -7.28 4.62
CA LEU A 240 7.31 -8.25 5.27
C LEU A 240 6.51 -9.37 5.94
N VAL A 241 5.48 -9.04 6.71
CA VAL A 241 4.60 -10.02 7.38
C VAL A 241 3.91 -10.90 6.34
N GLY A 242 3.40 -10.30 5.27
CA GLY A 242 2.76 -11.04 4.19
C GLY A 242 3.71 -11.97 3.43
N GLY A 243 4.93 -11.53 3.19
CA GLY A 243 5.96 -12.25 2.44
C GLY A 243 6.46 -11.47 1.23
N MET A 244 7.60 -10.84 1.42
CA MET A 244 8.30 -10.03 0.42
C MET A 244 8.64 -10.86 -0.83
N GLY A 245 8.45 -10.27 -2.02
CA GLY A 245 8.73 -10.93 -3.31
C GLY A 245 7.67 -11.94 -3.73
N THR A 246 6.59 -12.11 -2.97
CA THR A 246 5.44 -12.91 -3.38
C THR A 246 4.32 -12.02 -3.92
N LEU A 247 3.46 -12.55 -4.81
CA LEU A 247 2.36 -11.75 -5.39
C LEU A 247 1.19 -11.55 -4.42
N PHE A 248 0.90 -12.54 -3.60
CA PHE A 248 -0.25 -12.53 -2.68
C PHE A 248 0.13 -12.17 -1.23
N GLY A 249 1.43 -12.22 -0.90
CA GLY A 249 1.90 -11.91 0.43
C GLY A 249 1.47 -10.53 0.91
N PRO A 250 1.81 -9.45 0.18
CA PRO A 250 1.46 -8.10 0.59
C PRO A 250 -0.04 -7.87 0.78
N LEU A 251 -0.88 -8.53 -0.03
CA LEU A 251 -2.34 -8.45 0.10
C LEU A 251 -2.81 -9.06 1.43
N LEU A 252 -2.29 -10.24 1.78
CA LEU A 252 -2.61 -10.88 3.05
C LEU A 252 -2.01 -10.13 4.24
N GLY A 253 -0.78 -9.63 4.10
CA GLY A 253 -0.15 -8.81 5.13
C GLY A 253 -0.92 -7.51 5.41
N ALA A 254 -1.37 -6.81 4.37
CA ALA A 254 -2.20 -5.64 4.50
C ALA A 254 -3.55 -5.97 5.18
N ALA A 255 -4.22 -7.04 4.75
CA ALA A 255 -5.47 -7.47 5.35
C ALA A 255 -5.31 -7.78 6.85
N LEU A 256 -4.22 -8.45 7.23
CA LEU A 256 -3.94 -8.80 8.61
C LEU A 256 -3.64 -7.56 9.46
N ILE A 257 -2.76 -6.66 8.98
CA ILE A 257 -2.37 -5.48 9.75
C ILE A 257 -3.53 -4.50 9.89
N VAL A 258 -4.27 -4.22 8.80
CA VAL A 258 -5.43 -3.31 8.85
C VAL A 258 -6.54 -3.88 9.74
N ALA A 259 -6.81 -5.19 9.67
CA ALA A 259 -7.78 -5.84 10.54
C ALA A 259 -7.35 -5.81 12.02
N LEU A 260 -6.05 -5.95 12.26
CA LEU A 260 -5.51 -5.87 13.61
C LEU A 260 -5.66 -4.45 14.18
N GLU A 261 -5.23 -3.42 13.44
CA GLU A 261 -5.34 -2.03 13.89
C GLU A 261 -6.80 -1.62 14.17
N ASP A 262 -7.73 -2.04 13.30
CA ASP A 262 -9.14 -1.70 13.42
C ASP A 262 -9.83 -2.41 14.61
N ARG A 263 -9.39 -3.65 14.94
CA ARG A 263 -10.00 -4.48 15.97
C ARG A 263 -9.28 -4.48 17.32
N LEU A 264 -8.14 -3.81 17.39
CA LEU A 264 -7.31 -3.84 18.61
C LEU A 264 -8.02 -3.17 19.80
N GLY A 265 -8.80 -2.10 19.55
CA GLY A 265 -9.64 -1.47 20.54
C GLY A 265 -10.72 -2.41 21.08
N ASP A 266 -11.49 -3.03 20.18
CA ASP A 266 -12.55 -3.98 20.52
C ASP A 266 -12.01 -5.18 21.34
N ILE A 267 -10.84 -5.71 20.91
CA ILE A 267 -10.15 -6.80 21.60
C ILE A 267 -9.70 -6.36 23.00
N GLY A 268 -9.18 -5.14 23.12
CA GLY A 268 -8.76 -4.56 24.40
C GLY A 268 -9.94 -4.43 25.38
N GLU A 269 -11.06 -3.91 24.93
CA GLU A 269 -12.28 -3.79 25.73
C GLU A 269 -12.83 -5.16 26.16
N TRP A 270 -12.85 -6.12 25.24
CA TRP A 270 -13.28 -7.50 25.55
C TRP A 270 -12.37 -8.17 26.59
N LEU A 271 -11.04 -8.02 26.45
CA LEU A 271 -10.09 -8.53 27.43
C LEU A 271 -10.24 -7.85 28.79
N ALA A 272 -10.42 -6.53 28.83
CA ALA A 272 -10.62 -5.78 30.05
C ALA A 272 -11.91 -6.22 30.78
N SER A 273 -13.00 -6.42 30.05
CA SER A 273 -14.27 -6.89 30.63
C SER A 273 -14.20 -8.33 31.15
N THR A 274 -13.36 -9.19 30.51
CA THR A 274 -13.26 -10.61 30.89
C THR A 274 -12.24 -10.85 32.01
N THR A 275 -11.14 -10.10 32.03
CA THR A 275 -10.05 -10.29 33.02
C THR A 275 -10.14 -9.33 34.21
N GLY A 276 -10.92 -8.25 34.11
CA GLY A 276 -11.03 -7.19 35.12
C GLY A 276 -9.76 -6.30 35.25
N VAL A 277 -8.82 -6.42 34.30
CA VAL A 277 -7.57 -5.65 34.32
C VAL A 277 -7.73 -4.40 33.47
N ALA A 278 -7.75 -3.23 34.11
CA ALA A 278 -7.97 -1.93 33.46
C ALA A 278 -6.90 -1.58 32.40
N TRP A 279 -5.72 -2.16 32.47
CA TRP A 279 -4.65 -1.93 31.49
C TRP A 279 -5.03 -2.35 30.05
N PHE A 280 -5.90 -3.33 29.90
CA PHE A 280 -6.37 -3.76 28.57
C PHE A 280 -7.22 -2.71 27.84
N HIS A 281 -7.81 -1.73 28.53
CA HIS A 281 -8.50 -0.60 27.87
C HIS A 281 -7.55 0.27 27.05
N SER A 282 -6.28 0.36 27.46
CA SER A 282 -5.26 1.14 26.72
C SER A 282 -4.65 0.43 25.50
N LEU A 283 -5.07 -0.81 25.19
CA LEU A 283 -4.56 -1.54 24.02
C LEU A 283 -4.88 -0.84 22.70
N GLY A 284 -6.05 -0.20 22.59
CA GLY A 284 -6.41 0.60 21.42
C GLY A 284 -5.49 1.80 21.21
N GLU A 285 -5.17 2.51 22.30
CA GLU A 285 -4.22 3.65 22.28
C GLU A 285 -2.78 3.17 22.03
N SER A 286 -2.46 1.94 22.40
CA SER A 286 -1.15 1.31 22.23
C SER A 286 -1.05 0.49 20.93
N ALA A 287 -1.95 0.69 19.97
CA ALA A 287 -2.02 -0.09 18.72
C ALA A 287 -0.66 -0.20 18.02
N THR A 288 0.09 0.89 17.95
CA THR A 288 1.42 0.91 17.33
C THR A 288 2.43 0.00 18.04
N ILE A 289 2.39 -0.07 19.38
CA ILE A 289 3.28 -0.93 20.16
C ILE A 289 2.91 -2.39 19.94
N VAL A 290 1.63 -2.72 19.99
CA VAL A 290 1.14 -4.09 19.81
C VAL A 290 1.43 -4.56 18.37
N THR A 291 1.19 -3.73 17.37
CA THR A 291 1.52 -4.03 15.96
C THR A 291 3.03 -4.26 15.80
N GLY A 292 3.87 -3.45 16.45
CA GLY A 292 5.33 -3.63 16.47
C GLY A 292 5.76 -4.95 17.12
N LEU A 293 5.15 -5.34 18.24
CA LEU A 293 5.45 -6.63 18.92
C LEU A 293 5.01 -7.82 18.05
N ILE A 294 3.83 -7.74 17.44
CA ILE A 294 3.34 -8.78 16.53
C ILE A 294 4.27 -8.89 15.33
N PHE A 295 4.74 -7.76 14.79
CA PHE A 295 5.74 -7.77 13.72
C PHE A 295 7.00 -8.51 14.12
N ILE A 296 7.59 -8.18 15.29
CA ILE A 296 8.79 -8.86 15.80
C ILE A 296 8.52 -10.37 15.89
N ALA A 297 7.40 -10.77 16.49
CA ALA A 297 7.03 -12.17 16.61
C ALA A 297 6.86 -12.86 15.24
N CYS A 298 6.20 -12.19 14.28
CA CYS A 298 6.03 -12.71 12.92
C CYS A 298 7.37 -12.86 12.18
N VAL A 299 8.27 -11.89 12.28
CA VAL A 299 9.59 -11.95 11.63
C VAL A 299 10.46 -13.04 12.23
N LEU A 300 10.41 -13.22 13.54
CA LEU A 300 11.15 -14.29 14.21
C LEU A 300 10.58 -15.68 13.90
N ALA A 301 9.25 -15.82 13.82
CA ALA A 301 8.58 -17.08 13.53
C ALA A 301 8.60 -17.45 12.05
N PHE A 302 8.45 -16.45 11.15
CA PHE A 302 8.28 -16.63 9.71
C PHE A 302 9.34 -15.85 8.93
N ARG A 303 10.56 -16.38 8.83
CA ARG A 303 11.67 -15.72 8.13
C ARG A 303 11.41 -15.34 6.66
N ARG A 304 10.43 -16.01 6.01
CA ARG A 304 10.01 -15.77 4.62
C ARG A 304 8.65 -15.08 4.52
N GLY A 305 8.12 -14.61 5.66
CA GLY A 305 6.75 -14.14 5.77
C GLY A 305 5.71 -15.27 5.74
N ILE A 306 4.46 -14.96 6.09
CA ILE A 306 3.40 -15.97 6.25
C ILE A 306 3.17 -16.74 4.95
N VAL A 307 3.02 -16.03 3.82
CA VAL A 307 2.79 -16.66 2.50
C VAL A 307 4.03 -17.41 2.00
N GLY A 308 5.21 -16.84 2.20
CA GLY A 308 6.46 -17.48 1.80
C GLY A 308 6.67 -18.82 2.50
N GLU A 309 6.35 -18.91 3.78
CA GLU A 309 6.43 -20.16 4.56
C GLU A 309 5.35 -21.17 4.14
N MET A 310 4.12 -20.70 3.89
CA MET A 310 3.05 -21.57 3.37
C MET A 310 3.42 -22.17 2.01
N VAL A 311 3.97 -21.38 1.10
CA VAL A 311 4.40 -21.85 -0.21
C VAL A 311 5.57 -22.84 -0.10
N ALA A 312 6.52 -22.60 0.82
CA ALA A 312 7.64 -23.51 1.05
C ALA A 312 7.18 -24.87 1.60
N ARG A 313 6.14 -24.89 2.45
CA ARG A 313 5.56 -26.15 2.98
C ARG A 313 4.74 -26.94 1.96
N ILE A 314 4.08 -26.24 1.02
CA ILE A 314 3.23 -26.86 -0.02
C ILE A 314 4.06 -27.41 -1.18
N LYS A 315 5.24 -26.85 -1.46
CA LYS A 315 6.21 -27.40 -2.41
C LYS A 315 7.38 -28.01 -1.63
N PRO A 316 7.27 -29.27 -1.15
CA PRO A 316 8.43 -29.97 -0.67
C PRO A 316 9.40 -30.07 -1.85
N LEU A 317 10.66 -29.70 -1.60
CA LEU A 317 11.81 -29.76 -2.48
C LEU A 317 11.66 -30.94 -3.47
N ARG A 318 11.44 -30.66 -4.75
CA ARG A 318 11.91 -31.57 -5.79
C ARG A 318 13.42 -31.58 -5.62
N ALA A 319 13.87 -32.54 -4.83
CA ALA A 319 15.26 -32.88 -4.67
C ALA A 319 15.82 -33.11 -6.08
N THR A 320 16.89 -32.40 -6.33
CA THR A 320 17.89 -32.64 -7.36
C THR A 320 18.08 -34.14 -7.59
N SER A 321 17.75 -34.61 -8.76
CA SER A 321 18.40 -35.77 -9.39
C SER A 321 18.99 -35.28 -10.70
#